data_1dd327d07bd34123854c0f6f0adb46e3
#
_entry.id   1dd327d07bd34123854c0f6f0adb46e3
#
_cell.length_a   1.000
_cell.length_b   1.000
_cell.length_c   1.000
_cell.angle_alpha   90.00
_cell.angle_beta   90.00
_cell.angle_gamma   90.00
#
_symmetry.space_group_name_H-M   'P 1'
#
loop_
_entity.id
_entity.type
_entity.pdbx_description
1 polymer ?
#
loop_
_entity_poly.entity_id
_entity_poly.type
_entity_poly.pdbx_seq_one_letter_code
_entity_poly.pdbx_strand_id
1 'polypeptide(L)'
;MRITEAKFLQSAQGITDSPSPDRAEVAFLGRSNVGKSSLLNTLTNRKGLAKSSSTPGKTQLINYFEINFKTDNEELPYLYARFVDLPGFGYAKVSKSIKAEWNRNLTAYLEQRPCLQIFVHLIDSRHPLLDIDKNVDEFLRTIKRGDQIIIQAFTKIDKLKMNDLAKLKREYPDGIFISNLKKKGMIDLQNKITGYLFGH
;
A
#
# COMPACT_ATOMS: atom_id res chain seq x y z
N MET A 1 -12.86 14.95 1.32
CA MET A 1 -12.93 13.95 0.23
C MET A 1 -13.14 12.55 0.80
N ARG A 2 -13.93 11.66 0.16
CA ARG A 2 -14.21 10.30 0.65
C ARG A 2 -14.24 9.28 -0.48
N ILE A 3 -13.81 8.04 -0.20
CA ILE A 3 -13.96 6.91 -1.13
C ILE A 3 -15.44 6.51 -1.19
N THR A 4 -16.02 6.51 -2.38
CA THR A 4 -17.43 6.12 -2.61
C THR A 4 -17.54 4.78 -3.30
N GLU A 5 -16.55 4.42 -4.12
CA GLU A 5 -16.53 3.15 -4.82
C GLU A 5 -15.11 2.58 -4.88
N ALA A 6 -15.02 1.27 -4.77
CA ALA A 6 -13.81 0.52 -5.00
C ALA A 6 -14.16 -0.80 -5.69
N LYS A 7 -13.50 -1.10 -6.82
CA LYS A 7 -13.73 -2.31 -7.61
C LYS A 7 -12.40 -2.96 -7.95
N PHE A 8 -12.36 -4.29 -7.93
CA PHE A 8 -11.25 -5.03 -8.51
C PHE A 8 -11.25 -4.83 -10.02
N LEU A 9 -10.11 -4.46 -10.58
CA LEU A 9 -9.93 -4.27 -12.01
C LEU A 9 -9.33 -5.52 -12.64
N GLN A 10 -8.09 -5.83 -12.30
CA GLN A 10 -7.36 -7.00 -12.81
C GLN A 10 -6.17 -7.36 -11.93
N SER A 11 -5.57 -8.51 -12.22
CA SER A 11 -4.26 -8.92 -11.68
C SER A 11 -3.25 -8.96 -12.80
N ALA A 12 -1.99 -8.61 -12.50
CA ALA A 12 -0.87 -8.64 -13.43
C ALA A 12 0.35 -9.35 -12.83
N GLN A 13 1.20 -9.93 -13.68
CA GLN A 13 2.47 -10.53 -13.26
C GLN A 13 3.61 -9.50 -13.20
N GLY A 14 3.49 -8.44 -13.99
CA GLY A 14 4.50 -7.39 -14.09
C GLY A 14 3.95 -6.16 -14.83
N ILE A 15 4.86 -5.32 -15.33
CA ILE A 15 4.50 -4.04 -15.97
C ILE A 15 3.80 -4.25 -17.33
N THR A 16 4.12 -5.31 -18.07
CA THR A 16 3.66 -5.54 -19.43
C THR A 16 2.17 -5.91 -19.55
N ASP A 17 1.65 -6.56 -18.52
CA ASP A 17 0.24 -6.96 -18.42
C ASP A 17 -0.55 -6.10 -17.40
N SER A 18 0.06 -5.00 -16.96
CA SER A 18 -0.58 -3.99 -16.12
C SER A 18 -1.60 -3.16 -16.91
N PRO A 19 -2.62 -2.56 -16.26
CA PRO A 19 -3.58 -1.67 -16.93
C PRO A 19 -2.89 -0.48 -17.60
N SER A 20 -3.56 0.17 -18.55
CA SER A 20 -3.06 1.42 -19.15
C SER A 20 -2.70 2.45 -18.08
N PRO A 21 -1.58 3.20 -18.23
CA PRO A 21 -1.10 4.13 -17.21
C PRO A 21 -1.82 5.50 -17.25
N ASP A 22 -3.14 5.47 -17.36
CA ASP A 22 -4.03 6.62 -17.56
C ASP A 22 -4.53 7.24 -16.24
N ARG A 23 -4.20 6.65 -15.10
CA ARG A 23 -4.62 7.11 -13.75
C ARG A 23 -3.50 6.99 -12.76
N ALA A 24 -3.46 7.93 -11.80
CA ALA A 24 -2.53 7.88 -10.68
C ALA A 24 -2.68 6.58 -9.88
N GLU A 25 -1.57 6.00 -9.47
CA GLU A 25 -1.52 4.75 -8.73
C GLU A 25 -0.89 4.94 -7.35
N VAL A 26 -1.47 4.24 -6.37
CA VAL A 26 -0.98 4.14 -4.98
C VAL A 26 -0.66 2.68 -4.71
N ALA A 27 0.62 2.35 -4.58
CA ALA A 27 1.08 0.99 -4.32
C ALA A 27 1.15 0.72 -2.81
N PHE A 28 0.47 -0.33 -2.37
CA PHE A 28 0.52 -0.83 -1.01
C PHE A 28 1.47 -2.03 -0.94
N LEU A 29 2.50 -1.91 -0.12
CA LEU A 29 3.54 -2.92 0.04
C LEU A 29 3.87 -3.14 1.52
N GLY A 30 4.36 -4.32 1.82
CA GLY A 30 4.70 -4.70 3.18
C GLY A 30 4.90 -6.20 3.32
N ARG A 31 5.36 -6.65 4.47
CA ARG A 31 5.56 -8.07 4.75
C ARG A 31 4.24 -8.85 4.72
N SER A 32 4.36 -10.14 4.48
CA SER A 32 3.23 -11.06 4.67
C SER A 32 2.66 -10.91 6.08
N ASN A 33 1.33 -10.92 6.16
CA ASN A 33 0.59 -10.78 7.42
C ASN A 33 0.78 -9.45 8.16
N VAL A 34 1.30 -8.41 7.51
CA VAL A 34 1.37 -7.05 8.06
C VAL A 34 -0.01 -6.41 8.22
N GLY A 35 -1.02 -6.91 7.51
CA GLY A 35 -2.39 -6.40 7.53
C GLY A 35 -2.79 -5.60 6.28
N LYS A 36 -2.07 -5.78 5.15
CA LYS A 36 -2.27 -5.03 3.91
C LYS A 36 -3.66 -5.21 3.30
N SER A 37 -4.11 -6.44 3.07
CA SER A 37 -5.47 -6.71 2.54
C SER A 37 -6.57 -6.24 3.51
N SER A 38 -6.34 -6.36 4.83
CA SER A 38 -7.27 -5.83 5.84
C SER A 38 -7.33 -4.30 5.77
N LEU A 39 -6.19 -3.63 5.56
CA LEU A 39 -6.14 -2.19 5.39
C LEU A 39 -6.92 -1.75 4.16
N LEU A 40 -6.66 -2.36 3.00
CA LEU A 40 -7.36 -2.06 1.75
C LEU A 40 -8.88 -2.22 1.91
N ASN A 41 -9.32 -3.33 2.50
CA ASN A 41 -10.75 -3.58 2.76
C ASN A 41 -11.36 -2.54 3.72
N THR A 42 -10.62 -2.12 4.76
CA THR A 42 -11.09 -1.13 5.73
C THR A 42 -11.12 0.27 5.14
N LEU A 43 -10.07 0.66 4.43
CA LEU A 43 -9.91 1.97 3.80
C LEU A 43 -10.98 2.22 2.72
N THR A 44 -11.30 1.18 1.95
CA THR A 44 -12.34 1.24 0.91
C THR A 44 -13.75 0.95 1.42
N ASN A 45 -13.88 0.59 2.70
CA ASN A 45 -15.12 0.09 3.30
C ASN A 45 -15.78 -1.06 2.49
N ARG A 46 -14.98 -1.93 1.86
CA ARG A 46 -15.41 -3.08 1.06
C ARG A 46 -14.86 -4.37 1.63
N LYS A 47 -15.73 -5.20 2.21
CA LYS A 47 -15.36 -6.53 2.70
C LYS A 47 -14.96 -7.44 1.53
N GLY A 48 -13.79 -8.07 1.63
CA GLY A 48 -13.32 -9.06 0.65
C GLY A 48 -12.85 -8.50 -0.70
N LEU A 49 -12.68 -7.18 -0.84
CA LEU A 49 -12.11 -6.56 -2.03
C LEU A 49 -10.69 -7.08 -2.27
N ALA A 50 -9.82 -6.92 -1.29
CA ALA A 50 -8.50 -7.52 -1.28
C ALA A 50 -8.55 -8.83 -0.49
N LYS A 51 -8.16 -9.94 -1.13
CA LYS A 51 -8.11 -11.26 -0.51
C LYS A 51 -6.72 -11.51 0.06
N SER A 52 -6.63 -11.90 1.32
CA SER A 52 -5.38 -12.41 1.87
C SER A 52 -5.13 -13.80 1.29
N SER A 53 -4.09 -13.97 0.46
CA SER A 53 -3.67 -15.31 0.07
C SER A 53 -2.96 -15.97 1.26
N SER A 54 -3.63 -16.89 1.92
CA SER A 54 -3.05 -17.73 2.96
C SER A 54 -2.32 -18.96 2.39
N THR A 55 -2.37 -19.18 1.06
CA THR A 55 -1.80 -20.36 0.43
C THR A 55 -0.40 -20.05 -0.08
N PRO A 56 0.66 -20.65 0.51
CA PRO A 56 2.02 -20.54 -0.02
C PRO A 56 2.10 -21.18 -1.41
N GLY A 57 2.76 -20.52 -2.37
CA GLY A 57 3.07 -21.09 -3.69
C GLY A 57 2.14 -20.69 -4.84
N LYS A 58 1.08 -19.92 -4.64
CA LYS A 58 0.39 -19.27 -5.75
C LYS A 58 1.20 -18.09 -6.26
N THR A 59 1.30 -17.95 -7.58
CA THR A 59 1.90 -16.80 -8.27
C THR A 59 1.36 -15.53 -7.64
N GLN A 60 2.24 -14.73 -7.08
CA GLN A 60 1.84 -13.52 -6.37
C GLN A 60 1.69 -12.41 -7.41
N LEU A 61 0.45 -12.09 -7.72
CA LEU A 61 0.10 -11.10 -8.71
C LEU A 61 0.02 -9.70 -8.09
N ILE A 62 0.27 -8.71 -8.90
CA ILE A 62 -0.03 -7.30 -8.63
C ILE A 62 -1.53 -7.14 -8.86
N ASN A 63 -2.29 -6.74 -7.83
CA ASN A 63 -3.74 -6.58 -7.95
C ASN A 63 -4.12 -5.11 -8.01
N TYR A 64 -4.91 -4.75 -9.02
CA TYR A 64 -5.35 -3.38 -9.26
C TYR A 64 -6.81 -3.20 -8.85
N PHE A 65 -7.09 -2.10 -8.17
CA PHE A 65 -8.43 -1.69 -7.77
C PHE A 65 -8.71 -0.27 -8.25
N GLU A 66 -9.80 -0.06 -8.95
CA GLU A 66 -10.29 1.28 -9.27
C GLU A 66 -10.94 1.90 -8.05
N ILE A 67 -10.58 3.15 -7.77
CA ILE A 67 -11.07 3.90 -6.62
C ILE A 67 -11.69 5.21 -7.09
N ASN A 68 -12.95 5.43 -6.69
CA ASN A 68 -13.66 6.67 -6.93
C ASN A 68 -13.75 7.46 -5.63
N PHE A 69 -13.29 8.69 -5.67
CA PHE A 69 -13.38 9.64 -4.58
C PHE A 69 -14.46 10.68 -4.89
N LYS A 70 -15.35 10.93 -3.94
CA LYS A 70 -16.26 12.05 -4.00
C LYS A 70 -15.62 13.26 -3.32
N THR A 71 -15.64 14.39 -3.99
CA THR A 71 -15.19 15.68 -3.48
C THR A 71 -16.37 16.53 -3.06
N ASP A 72 -16.10 17.65 -2.41
CA ASP A 72 -17.09 18.68 -2.09
C ASP A 72 -17.10 19.81 -3.16
N ASN A 73 -16.29 19.67 -4.21
CA ASN A 73 -16.25 20.56 -5.36
C ASN A 73 -17.33 20.14 -6.37
N GLU A 74 -18.29 21.02 -6.63
CA GLU A 74 -19.41 20.78 -7.55
C GLU A 74 -18.99 20.65 -9.01
N GLU A 75 -17.90 21.34 -9.42
CA GLU A 75 -17.37 21.27 -10.79
C GLU A 75 -16.62 19.97 -11.06
N LEU A 76 -15.99 19.40 -10.03
CA LEU A 76 -15.24 18.14 -10.11
C LEU A 76 -15.70 17.19 -8.98
N PRO A 77 -16.94 16.70 -9.04
CA PRO A 77 -17.54 15.94 -7.94
C PRO A 77 -16.89 14.57 -7.70
N TYR A 78 -16.17 14.05 -8.71
CA TYR A 78 -15.50 12.75 -8.62
C TYR A 78 -14.07 12.83 -9.13
N LEU A 79 -13.16 12.19 -8.39
CA LEU A 79 -11.77 11.97 -8.77
C LEU A 79 -11.46 10.47 -8.73
N TYR A 80 -10.50 10.06 -9.55
CA TYR A 80 -10.22 8.64 -9.80
C TYR A 80 -8.74 8.34 -9.61
N ALA A 81 -8.46 7.23 -8.96
CA ALA A 81 -7.11 6.68 -8.84
C ALA A 81 -7.16 5.14 -8.83
N ARG A 82 -6.02 4.49 -8.83
CA ARG A 82 -5.91 3.05 -8.58
C ARG A 82 -5.16 2.78 -7.29
N PHE A 83 -5.70 1.87 -6.50
CA PHE A 83 -4.93 1.22 -5.44
C PHE A 83 -4.34 -0.06 -6.00
N VAL A 84 -3.08 -0.30 -5.68
CA VAL A 84 -2.32 -1.45 -6.19
C VAL A 84 -1.82 -2.26 -5.01
N ASP A 85 -2.37 -3.47 -4.87
CA ASP A 85 -1.96 -4.43 -3.84
C ASP A 85 -0.77 -5.23 -4.35
N LEU A 86 0.41 -4.87 -3.90
CA LEU A 86 1.62 -5.59 -4.25
C LEU A 86 1.76 -6.85 -3.41
N PRO A 87 2.37 -7.89 -3.97
CA PRO A 87 2.67 -9.09 -3.22
C PRO A 87 3.47 -8.78 -1.95
N GLY A 88 3.14 -9.48 -0.85
CA GLY A 88 3.89 -9.34 0.39
C GLY A 88 5.30 -9.93 0.28
N PHE A 89 6.31 -9.23 0.74
CA PHE A 89 7.67 -9.76 0.79
C PHE A 89 7.89 -10.65 2.02
N GLY A 90 8.87 -11.56 1.94
CA GLY A 90 9.22 -12.46 3.04
C GLY A 90 8.58 -13.85 2.99
N TYR A 91 8.00 -14.28 1.86
CA TYR A 91 7.52 -15.66 1.72
C TYR A 91 8.69 -16.66 1.58
N ALA A 92 8.79 -17.56 2.55
CA ALA A 92 9.88 -18.54 2.66
C ALA A 92 9.70 -19.82 1.82
N LYS A 93 8.57 -20.01 1.09
CA LYS A 93 8.18 -21.31 0.53
C LYS A 93 8.08 -21.40 -1.00
N VAL A 94 8.77 -20.56 -1.72
CA VAL A 94 8.89 -20.66 -3.20
C VAL A 94 10.31 -20.97 -3.61
N SER A 95 10.51 -21.63 -4.76
CA SER A 95 11.84 -21.91 -5.28
C SER A 95 12.63 -20.62 -5.50
N LYS A 96 13.97 -20.70 -5.43
CA LYS A 96 14.87 -19.55 -5.63
C LYS A 96 14.66 -18.89 -7.00
N SER A 97 14.38 -19.66 -8.05
CA SER A 97 14.15 -19.15 -9.40
C SER A 97 12.86 -18.34 -9.50
N ILE A 98 11.75 -18.85 -8.99
CA ILE A 98 10.46 -18.16 -8.98
C ILE A 98 10.55 -16.86 -8.15
N LYS A 99 11.26 -16.90 -7.02
CA LYS A 99 11.48 -15.71 -6.19
C LYS A 99 12.31 -14.65 -6.92
N ALA A 100 13.34 -15.06 -7.67
CA ALA A 100 14.18 -14.15 -8.43
C ALA A 100 13.43 -13.48 -9.59
N GLU A 101 12.62 -14.24 -10.33
CA GLU A 101 11.79 -13.72 -11.40
C GLU A 101 10.73 -12.73 -10.87
N TRP A 102 10.06 -13.12 -9.81
CA TRP A 102 9.06 -12.28 -9.14
C TRP A 102 9.67 -10.98 -8.61
N ASN A 103 10.85 -11.05 -7.97
CA ASN A 103 11.55 -9.84 -7.53
C ASN A 103 11.90 -8.92 -8.71
N ARG A 104 12.34 -9.46 -9.84
CA ARG A 104 12.65 -8.67 -11.06
C ARG A 104 11.39 -7.96 -11.58
N ASN A 105 10.27 -8.68 -11.72
CA ASN A 105 9.03 -8.13 -12.23
C ASN A 105 8.47 -7.04 -11.31
N LEU A 106 8.55 -7.25 -10.00
CA LEU A 106 8.12 -6.26 -9.01
C LEU A 106 9.03 -5.03 -9.00
N THR A 107 10.34 -5.24 -9.05
CA THR A 107 11.31 -4.13 -9.13
C THR A 107 11.09 -3.30 -10.39
N ALA A 108 10.97 -3.95 -11.55
CA ALA A 108 10.68 -3.26 -12.81
C ALA A 108 9.36 -2.46 -12.73
N TYR A 109 8.32 -3.03 -12.13
CA TYR A 109 7.07 -2.30 -11.90
C TYR A 109 7.28 -1.06 -11.03
N LEU A 110 7.95 -1.19 -9.89
CA LEU A 110 8.17 -0.08 -8.95
C LEU A 110 9.00 1.05 -9.56
N GLU A 111 10.01 0.71 -10.38
CA GLU A 111 10.93 1.67 -11.00
C GLU A 111 10.34 2.34 -12.25
N GLN A 112 9.65 1.56 -13.09
CA GLN A 112 9.32 1.98 -14.46
C GLN A 112 7.83 2.37 -14.62
N ARG A 113 6.96 2.11 -13.62
CA ARG A 113 5.54 2.44 -13.74
C ARG A 113 5.30 3.96 -13.69
N PRO A 114 4.95 4.63 -14.83
CA PRO A 114 4.95 6.09 -14.88
C PRO A 114 3.85 6.74 -14.04
N CYS A 115 2.68 6.09 -13.91
CA CYS A 115 1.54 6.61 -13.16
C CYS A 115 1.58 6.28 -11.65
N LEU A 116 2.60 5.55 -11.18
CA LEU A 116 2.79 5.27 -9.76
C LEU A 116 3.33 6.52 -9.05
N GLN A 117 2.56 7.05 -8.12
CA GLN A 117 2.89 8.31 -7.42
C GLN A 117 3.13 8.13 -5.93
N ILE A 118 2.51 7.13 -5.30
CA ILE A 118 2.61 6.92 -3.86
C ILE A 118 2.97 5.49 -3.54
N PHE A 119 3.97 5.32 -2.68
CA PHE A 119 4.28 4.06 -2.01
C PHE A 119 3.74 4.11 -0.58
N VAL A 120 2.79 3.24 -0.25
CA VAL A 120 2.35 3.04 1.14
C VAL A 120 3.07 1.82 1.69
N HIS A 121 4.15 2.06 2.44
CA HIS A 121 4.94 1.01 3.08
C HIS A 121 4.33 0.65 4.44
N LEU A 122 3.75 -0.54 4.53
CA LEU A 122 3.15 -1.06 5.75
C LEU A 122 4.18 -1.75 6.62
N ILE A 123 4.27 -1.31 7.87
CA ILE A 123 5.19 -1.83 8.89
C ILE A 123 4.35 -2.33 10.09
N ASP A 124 4.64 -3.50 10.61
CA ASP A 124 4.00 -4.00 11.83
C ASP A 124 4.53 -3.24 13.03
N SER A 125 3.70 -2.44 13.68
CA SER A 125 4.09 -1.58 14.80
C SER A 125 4.68 -2.31 16.01
N ARG A 126 4.45 -3.62 16.12
CA ARG A 126 5.03 -4.47 17.17
C ARG A 126 6.51 -4.76 16.94
N HIS A 127 6.97 -4.62 15.69
CA HIS A 127 8.33 -4.91 15.25
C HIS A 127 8.78 -3.89 14.19
N PRO A 128 8.90 -2.60 14.53
CA PRO A 128 9.11 -1.53 13.55
C PRO A 128 10.54 -1.46 12.99
N LEU A 129 11.48 -2.16 13.61
CA LEU A 129 12.91 -2.08 13.27
C LEU A 129 13.46 -3.34 12.60
N LEU A 130 12.62 -4.19 12.02
CA LEU A 130 13.10 -5.37 11.32
C LEU A 130 13.89 -5.00 10.07
N ASP A 131 15.02 -5.65 9.87
CA ASP A 131 15.93 -5.36 8.75
C ASP A 131 15.24 -5.47 7.39
N ILE A 132 14.29 -6.39 7.25
CA ILE A 132 13.52 -6.52 6.01
C ILE A 132 12.68 -5.26 5.70
N ASP A 133 12.11 -4.61 6.71
CA ASP A 133 11.33 -3.39 6.52
C ASP A 133 12.27 -2.19 6.26
N LYS A 134 13.45 -2.14 6.91
CA LYS A 134 14.48 -1.14 6.65
C LYS A 134 15.04 -1.23 5.23
N ASN A 135 15.39 -2.44 4.78
CA ASN A 135 15.89 -2.68 3.42
C ASN A 135 14.87 -2.27 2.35
N VAL A 136 13.57 -2.48 2.62
CA VAL A 136 12.51 -2.03 1.71
C VAL A 136 12.40 -0.49 1.72
N ASP A 137 12.47 0.14 2.88
CA ASP A 137 12.43 1.61 2.96
C ASP A 137 13.63 2.25 2.22
N GLU A 138 14.83 1.72 2.42
CA GLU A 138 16.04 2.15 1.71
C GLU A 138 15.91 1.95 0.20
N PHE A 139 15.44 0.78 -0.23
CA PHE A 139 15.19 0.49 -1.64
C PHE A 139 14.20 1.48 -2.26
N LEU A 140 13.05 1.71 -1.61
CA LEU A 140 12.06 2.68 -2.09
C LEU A 140 12.63 4.10 -2.19
N ARG A 141 13.46 4.52 -1.23
CA ARG A 141 14.13 5.83 -1.26
C ARG A 141 15.11 5.95 -2.42
N THR A 142 15.77 4.84 -2.78
CA THR A 142 16.72 4.80 -3.90
C THR A 142 16.03 4.90 -5.25
N ILE A 143 14.89 4.20 -5.43
CA ILE A 143 14.20 4.14 -6.73
C ILE A 143 13.15 5.24 -6.94
N LYS A 144 12.69 5.89 -5.86
CA LYS A 144 11.62 6.88 -5.98
C LYS A 144 12.04 8.08 -6.83
N ARG A 145 11.19 8.49 -7.76
CA ARG A 145 11.33 9.73 -8.53
C ARG A 145 10.98 10.95 -7.67
N GLY A 146 11.32 12.13 -8.16
CA GLY A 146 11.03 13.41 -7.49
C GLY A 146 9.52 13.67 -7.31
N ASP A 147 8.72 13.14 -8.23
CA ASP A 147 7.25 13.20 -8.25
C ASP A 147 6.57 12.11 -7.43
N GLN A 148 7.28 11.40 -6.59
CA GLN A 148 6.74 10.30 -5.78
C GLN A 148 6.97 10.53 -4.29
N ILE A 149 6.06 10.01 -3.45
CA ILE A 149 6.24 9.97 -2.00
C ILE A 149 6.17 8.56 -1.43
N ILE A 150 6.80 8.39 -0.28
CA ILE A 150 6.69 7.19 0.56
C ILE A 150 5.90 7.58 1.81
N ILE A 151 4.82 6.85 2.08
CA ILE A 151 4.03 6.94 3.30
C ILE A 151 4.34 5.71 4.15
N GLN A 152 4.99 5.88 5.29
CA GLN A 152 5.17 4.80 6.26
C GLN A 152 3.88 4.65 7.09
N ALA A 153 3.27 3.46 7.03
CA ALA A 153 2.02 3.13 7.69
C ALA A 153 2.23 2.02 8.73
N PHE A 154 2.22 2.40 10.00
CA PHE A 154 2.43 1.50 11.13
C PHE A 154 1.13 0.82 11.51
N THR A 155 1.00 -0.46 11.19
CA THR A 155 -0.23 -1.25 11.41
C THR A 155 -0.27 -1.89 12.80
N LYS A 156 -1.46 -2.37 13.21
CA LYS A 156 -1.68 -3.13 14.48
C LYS A 156 -1.36 -2.32 15.75
N ILE A 157 -1.50 -1.01 15.72
CA ILE A 157 -1.25 -0.17 16.91
C ILE A 157 -2.15 -0.52 18.11
N ASP A 158 -3.26 -1.21 17.88
CA ASP A 158 -4.14 -1.75 18.93
C ASP A 158 -3.46 -2.83 19.79
N LYS A 159 -2.33 -3.36 19.35
CA LYS A 159 -1.50 -4.35 20.08
C LYS A 159 -0.38 -3.71 20.90
N LEU A 160 -0.18 -2.41 20.79
CA LEU A 160 0.83 -1.68 21.57
C LEU A 160 0.25 -1.14 22.88
N LYS A 161 1.11 -1.06 23.91
CA LYS A 161 0.84 -0.25 25.12
C LYS A 161 0.94 1.24 24.77
N MET A 162 0.29 2.10 25.55
CA MET A 162 0.28 3.55 25.30
C MET A 162 1.70 4.16 25.22
N ASN A 163 2.59 3.75 26.12
CA ASN A 163 3.98 4.25 26.15
C ASN A 163 4.76 3.85 24.88
N ASP A 164 4.58 2.62 24.40
CA ASP A 164 5.24 2.12 23.19
C ASP A 164 4.73 2.87 21.96
N LEU A 165 3.42 3.12 21.88
CA LEU A 165 2.84 3.90 20.81
C LEU A 165 3.33 5.36 20.84
N ALA A 166 3.44 5.97 22.04
CA ALA A 166 3.95 7.33 22.19
C ALA A 166 5.43 7.43 21.78
N LYS A 167 6.25 6.41 22.10
CA LYS A 167 7.64 6.32 21.67
C LYS A 167 7.72 6.20 20.14
N LEU A 168 6.95 5.30 19.54
CA LEU A 168 6.91 5.09 18.09
C LEU A 168 6.51 6.36 17.33
N LYS A 169 5.53 7.11 17.83
CA LYS A 169 5.10 8.38 17.22
C LYS A 169 6.19 9.47 17.29
N ARG A 170 7.01 9.48 18.33
CA ARG A 170 8.15 10.42 18.44
C ARG A 170 9.27 10.05 17.49
N GLU A 171 9.50 8.74 17.28
CA GLU A 171 10.52 8.24 16.37
C GLU A 171 10.14 8.42 14.90
N TYR A 172 8.84 8.34 14.58
CA TYR A 172 8.30 8.47 13.23
C TYR A 172 7.20 9.55 13.18
N PRO A 173 7.56 10.84 13.27
CA PRO A 173 6.58 11.95 13.36
C PRO A 173 5.67 12.05 12.12
N ASP A 174 6.17 11.70 10.93
CA ASP A 174 5.43 11.71 9.66
C ASP A 174 4.68 10.40 9.38
N GLY A 175 4.82 9.40 10.26
CA GLY A 175 4.21 8.08 10.11
C GLY A 175 2.69 8.11 10.33
N ILE A 176 1.99 7.25 9.60
CA ILE A 176 0.55 7.02 9.81
C ILE A 176 0.35 5.79 10.70
N PHE A 177 -0.40 5.95 11.79
CA PHE A 177 -0.58 4.92 12.82
C PHE A 177 -1.96 4.29 12.72
N ILE A 178 -2.02 2.99 12.36
CA ILE A 178 -3.22 2.31 11.88
C ILE A 178 -3.62 1.15 12.79
N SER A 179 -4.91 1.08 13.11
CA SER A 179 -5.57 -0.13 13.59
C SER A 179 -6.72 -0.49 12.67
N ASN A 180 -6.58 -1.56 11.90
CA ASN A 180 -7.68 -2.10 11.07
C ASN A 180 -8.87 -2.54 11.96
N LEU A 181 -8.59 -3.14 13.13
CA LEU A 181 -9.60 -3.62 14.07
C LEU A 181 -10.45 -2.47 14.64
N LYS A 182 -9.78 -1.38 15.05
CA LYS A 182 -10.44 -0.21 15.65
C LYS A 182 -10.74 0.90 14.64
N LYS A 183 -10.46 0.68 13.36
CA LYS A 183 -10.60 1.65 12.25
C LYS A 183 -9.91 3.00 12.52
N LYS A 184 -8.81 3.00 13.31
CA LYS A 184 -8.03 4.22 13.58
C LYS A 184 -7.02 4.49 12.47
N GLY A 185 -6.72 5.77 12.20
CA GLY A 185 -5.73 6.21 11.21
C GLY A 185 -6.18 6.08 9.75
N MET A 186 -7.42 5.65 9.47
CA MET A 186 -7.92 5.49 8.10
C MET A 186 -8.11 6.85 7.42
N ILE A 187 -8.68 7.80 8.14
CA ILE A 187 -8.91 9.17 7.64
C ILE A 187 -7.57 9.86 7.40
N ASP A 188 -6.61 9.70 8.32
CA ASP A 188 -5.28 10.31 8.19
C ASP A 188 -4.55 9.78 6.94
N LEU A 189 -4.58 8.44 6.73
CA LEU A 189 -4.01 7.83 5.53
C LEU A 189 -4.72 8.30 4.27
N GLN A 190 -6.05 8.31 4.26
CA GLN A 190 -6.84 8.76 3.11
C GLN A 190 -6.54 10.22 2.77
N ASN A 191 -6.53 11.11 3.77
CA ASN A 191 -6.23 12.54 3.56
C ASN A 191 -4.81 12.73 3.03
N LYS A 192 -3.81 11.99 3.54
CA LYS A 192 -2.44 12.07 3.04
C LYS A 192 -2.33 11.60 1.59
N ILE A 193 -3.04 10.52 1.22
CA ILE A 193 -3.13 10.04 -0.16
C ILE A 193 -3.80 11.07 -1.06
N THR A 194 -5.00 11.54 -0.69
CA THR A 194 -5.77 12.46 -1.54
C THR A 194 -5.13 13.84 -1.62
N GLY A 195 -4.53 14.32 -0.54
CA GLY A 195 -3.78 15.58 -0.52
C GLY A 195 -2.63 15.57 -1.51
N TYR A 196 -1.91 14.45 -1.62
CA TYR A 196 -0.81 14.34 -2.56
C TYR A 196 -1.28 14.14 -4.01
N LEU A 197 -2.27 13.28 -4.24
CA LEU A 197 -2.76 12.99 -5.58
C LEU A 197 -3.51 14.15 -6.23
N PHE A 198 -4.23 14.94 -5.43
CA PHE A 198 -5.21 15.89 -5.94
C PHE A 198 -5.04 17.32 -5.39
N GLY A 199 -4.06 17.57 -4.53
CA GLY A 199 -3.74 18.90 -4.01
C GLY A 199 -4.74 19.45 -2.98
N HIS A 200 -5.38 18.59 -2.18
CA HIS A 200 -6.40 18.98 -1.18
C HIS A 200 -6.00 18.64 0.25
#